data_5952b9df7676b8170345a2df0e1cc5b0
#
_entry.id   5952b9df7676b8170345a2df0e1cc5b0
#
_cell.length_a   1.000
_cell.length_b   1.000
_cell.length_c   1.000
_cell.angle_alpha   90.00
_cell.angle_beta   90.00
_cell.angle_gamma   90.00
#
_symmetry.space_group_name_H-M   'P 1'
#
loop_
_entity.id
_entity.type
_entity.pdbx_description
1 polymer ?
#
loop_
_entity_poly.entity_id
_entity_poly.type
_entity_poly.pdbx_seq_one_letter_code
_entity_poly.pdbx_strand_id
1 'polypeptide(L)'
;MDIWKPDILYKADLILGEGARWHAEWQKFLFIDIKGKLIGTCNPENGKLTTHKIPDMPGMLAPADNDKLLVALQGSIALIDLQTSETTTLVKFKESTQNRSNDGACDALGRLWVGTMDLEAKHHSGNLYCFNRKLIRKIKGTSVSNGICWSPDNRTLYYIDSFLYHIKAFDYDLATGNISNERIVVEITEPGTLADGMCIDSDGMLWVAIWGGGCVNRYNPFNGNCIGKIEINAPNVTSCAFGGKQMNQMLITTAKDGLSEEELKQFPHSGSLFMIKLNLTGLPTAAYKQA
;
A
#
# COMPACT_ATOMS: atom_id res chain seq x y z
N MET A 1 24.92 -4.19 -2.35
CA MET A 1 23.56 -3.85 -1.86
C MET A 1 23.65 -2.48 -1.18
N ASP A 2 22.87 -1.52 -1.64
CA ASP A 2 22.82 -0.19 -1.05
C ASP A 2 22.02 -0.22 0.26
N ILE A 3 22.46 0.54 1.27
CA ILE A 3 21.78 0.63 2.57
C ILE A 3 21.51 2.10 2.88
N TRP A 4 20.26 2.41 3.23
CA TRP A 4 19.81 3.75 3.56
C TRP A 4 19.12 3.77 4.92
N LYS A 5 19.06 4.94 5.54
CA LYS A 5 18.33 5.19 6.80
C LYS A 5 17.43 6.40 6.63
N PRO A 6 16.13 6.28 6.92
CA PRO A 6 15.20 7.39 6.84
C PRO A 6 15.20 8.22 8.12
N ASP A 7 14.69 9.43 8.02
CA ASP A 7 14.34 10.26 9.16
C ASP A 7 12.90 9.99 9.59
N ILE A 8 12.61 10.23 10.89
CA ILE A 8 11.24 10.25 11.39
C ILE A 8 10.60 11.55 10.91
N LEU A 9 9.61 11.43 10.02
CA LEU A 9 8.84 12.57 9.54
C LEU A 9 7.84 13.03 10.62
N TYR A 10 7.15 12.06 11.27
CA TYR A 10 6.14 12.34 12.26
C TYR A 10 5.90 11.14 13.20
N LYS A 11 5.83 11.41 14.50
CA LYS A 11 5.44 10.42 15.52
C LYS A 11 3.91 10.35 15.56
N ALA A 12 3.30 9.54 14.68
CA ALA A 12 1.87 9.56 14.44
C ALA A 12 1.06 8.64 15.36
N ASP A 13 1.73 7.76 16.08
CA ASP A 13 1.12 6.81 17.03
C ASP A 13 0.06 5.89 16.41
N LEU A 14 0.26 5.50 15.14
CA LEU A 14 -0.68 4.70 14.37
C LEU A 14 -0.76 3.27 14.92
N ILE A 15 -1.96 2.73 14.98
CA ILE A 15 -2.16 1.31 15.36
C ILE A 15 -1.69 0.44 14.20
N LEU A 16 -2.28 0.63 13.03
CA LEU A 16 -1.91 -0.07 11.78
C LEU A 16 -1.81 0.97 10.66
N GLY A 17 -0.69 1.73 10.70
CA GLY A 17 -0.39 2.72 9.67
C GLY A 17 -0.09 2.04 8.36
N GLU A 18 -0.75 2.47 7.26
CA GLU A 18 -0.76 1.79 5.98
C GLU A 18 -0.99 2.73 4.80
N GLY A 19 -1.01 2.15 3.59
CA GLY A 19 -1.55 2.77 2.39
C GLY A 19 -0.84 4.06 1.98
N ALA A 20 0.49 4.15 2.14
CA ALA A 20 1.26 5.30 1.71
C ALA A 20 1.01 5.61 0.24
N ARG A 21 0.66 6.87 -0.10
CA ARG A 21 0.40 7.35 -1.46
C ARG A 21 0.79 8.82 -1.60
N TRP A 22 1.14 9.23 -2.81
CA TRP A 22 1.39 10.63 -3.14
C TRP A 22 0.20 11.24 -3.87
N HIS A 23 -0.28 12.38 -3.38
CA HIS A 23 -1.30 13.19 -4.06
C HIS A 23 -0.61 14.38 -4.74
N ALA A 24 -0.45 14.29 -6.06
CA ALA A 24 0.33 15.26 -6.82
C ALA A 24 -0.28 16.69 -6.82
N GLU A 25 -1.61 16.82 -6.91
CA GLU A 25 -2.26 18.13 -6.89
C GLU A 25 -2.18 18.78 -5.51
N TRP A 26 -2.41 18.02 -4.43
CA TRP A 26 -2.31 18.53 -3.07
C TRP A 26 -0.87 18.71 -2.58
N GLN A 27 0.12 18.14 -3.30
CA GLN A 27 1.52 18.11 -2.89
C GLN A 27 1.69 17.56 -1.46
N LYS A 28 0.98 16.45 -1.17
CA LYS A 28 0.96 15.79 0.13
C LYS A 28 1.05 14.29 -0.02
N PHE A 29 1.67 13.66 0.96
CA PHE A 29 1.49 12.24 1.17
C PHE A 29 0.16 11.98 1.86
N LEU A 30 -0.47 10.88 1.45
CA LEU A 30 -1.64 10.28 2.06
C LEU A 30 -1.24 8.98 2.74
N PHE A 31 -1.94 8.63 3.79
CA PHE A 31 -1.82 7.34 4.48
C PHE A 31 -3.12 7.03 5.22
N ILE A 32 -3.25 5.81 5.72
CA ILE A 32 -4.38 5.39 6.55
C ILE A 32 -3.87 4.79 7.86
N ASP A 33 -4.73 4.74 8.87
CA ASP A 33 -4.62 3.82 9.99
C ASP A 33 -5.85 2.91 9.94
N ILE A 34 -5.62 1.66 9.54
CA ILE A 34 -6.72 0.70 9.32
C ILE A 34 -7.51 0.50 10.61
N LYS A 35 -6.83 0.11 11.71
CA LYS A 35 -7.46 -0.14 13.01
C LYS A 35 -7.82 1.15 13.75
N GLY A 36 -7.07 2.22 13.52
CA GLY A 36 -7.37 3.55 14.02
C GLY A 36 -8.53 4.23 13.31
N LYS A 37 -9.00 3.69 12.17
CA LYS A 37 -10.10 4.20 11.34
C LYS A 37 -9.89 5.67 10.98
N LEU A 38 -8.78 5.99 10.34
CA LEU A 38 -8.49 7.34 9.89
C LEU A 38 -7.80 7.39 8.55
N ILE A 39 -7.95 8.52 7.89
CA ILE A 39 -7.17 8.95 6.74
C ILE A 39 -6.27 10.09 7.20
N GLY A 40 -4.98 10.01 6.87
CA GLY A 40 -4.01 11.05 7.16
C GLY A 40 -3.45 11.70 5.91
N THR A 41 -3.11 12.97 6.02
CA THR A 41 -2.33 13.71 5.01
C THR A 41 -1.10 14.32 5.66
N CYS A 42 0.04 14.24 5.00
CA CYS A 42 1.29 14.79 5.48
C CYS A 42 1.99 15.62 4.40
N ASN A 43 2.38 16.85 4.77
CA ASN A 43 3.17 17.69 3.87
C ASN A 43 4.66 17.38 4.08
N PRO A 44 5.40 16.93 3.06
CA PRO A 44 6.80 16.56 3.19
C PRO A 44 7.74 17.73 3.46
N GLU A 45 7.36 18.98 3.13
CA GLU A 45 8.22 20.15 3.30
C GLU A 45 8.24 20.66 4.74
N ASN A 46 7.13 20.54 5.46
CA ASN A 46 6.99 21.09 6.83
C ASN A 46 6.51 20.09 7.88
N GLY A 47 6.32 18.80 7.49
CA GLY A 47 5.86 17.75 8.38
C GLY A 47 4.43 17.93 8.91
N LYS A 48 3.66 18.93 8.41
CA LYS A 48 2.30 19.18 8.91
C LYS A 48 1.41 17.99 8.58
N LEU A 49 0.90 17.37 9.63
CA LEU A 49 0.01 16.22 9.57
C LEU A 49 -1.43 16.66 9.87
N THR A 50 -2.37 16.13 9.09
CA THR A 50 -3.80 16.26 9.35
C THR A 50 -4.43 14.88 9.29
N THR A 51 -5.35 14.58 10.21
CA THR A 51 -6.05 13.29 10.26
C THR A 51 -7.56 13.51 10.26
N HIS A 52 -8.28 12.60 9.59
CA HIS A 52 -9.73 12.59 9.49
C HIS A 52 -10.24 11.22 9.94
N LYS A 53 -11.03 11.18 11.01
CA LYS A 53 -11.69 9.94 11.45
C LYS A 53 -12.80 9.57 10.47
N ILE A 54 -12.89 8.27 10.21
CA ILE A 54 -13.92 7.67 9.36
C ILE A 54 -14.59 6.50 10.08
N PRO A 55 -15.84 6.14 9.76
CA PRO A 55 -16.59 5.15 10.54
C PRO A 55 -16.07 3.72 10.41
N ASP A 56 -15.54 3.37 9.23
CA ASP A 56 -15.14 2.01 8.91
C ASP A 56 -13.64 1.90 8.70
N MET A 57 -13.09 0.68 8.77
CA MET A 57 -11.67 0.42 8.52
C MET A 57 -11.34 0.69 7.05
N PRO A 58 -10.44 1.66 6.72
CA PRO A 58 -9.91 1.83 5.37
C PRO A 58 -8.83 0.78 5.11
N GLY A 59 -8.85 0.12 3.97
CA GLY A 59 -7.77 -0.79 3.57
C GLY A 59 -6.82 -0.18 2.54
N MET A 60 -7.33 0.73 1.71
CA MET A 60 -6.52 1.49 0.75
C MET A 60 -7.18 2.81 0.40
N LEU A 61 -6.39 3.73 -0.14
CA LEU A 61 -6.89 4.97 -0.70
C LEU A 61 -6.16 5.34 -2.00
N ALA A 62 -6.82 6.13 -2.84
CA ALA A 62 -6.22 6.73 -4.02
C ALA A 62 -6.81 8.13 -4.26
N PRO A 63 -6.04 9.05 -4.89
CA PRO A 63 -6.61 10.29 -5.41
C PRO A 63 -7.78 10.01 -6.38
N ALA A 64 -8.78 10.86 -6.37
CA ALA A 64 -9.91 10.81 -7.32
C ALA A 64 -10.25 12.22 -7.80
N ASP A 65 -11.13 12.32 -8.79
CA ASP A 65 -11.56 13.61 -9.33
C ASP A 65 -12.29 14.46 -8.27
N ASN A 66 -12.30 15.79 -8.49
CA ASN A 66 -13.03 16.78 -7.65
C ASN A 66 -12.57 16.82 -6.19
N ASP A 67 -11.28 16.77 -5.94
CA ASP A 67 -10.67 16.81 -4.59
C ASP A 67 -11.15 15.70 -3.64
N LYS A 68 -11.70 14.62 -4.19
CA LYS A 68 -12.13 13.43 -3.43
C LYS A 68 -11.05 12.36 -3.38
N LEU A 69 -11.18 11.47 -2.42
CA LEU A 69 -10.38 10.24 -2.35
C LEU A 69 -11.28 9.04 -2.62
N LEU A 70 -10.82 8.12 -3.45
CA LEU A 70 -11.38 6.78 -3.49
C LEU A 70 -10.81 6.00 -2.31
N VAL A 71 -11.68 5.37 -1.52
CA VAL A 71 -11.28 4.58 -0.36
C VAL A 71 -11.98 3.23 -0.39
N ALA A 72 -11.22 2.16 -0.29
CA ALA A 72 -11.80 0.85 -0.02
C ALA A 72 -11.93 0.68 1.50
N LEU A 73 -13.15 0.57 1.95
CA LEU A 73 -13.53 0.39 3.35
C LEU A 73 -13.83 -1.08 3.64
N GLN A 74 -13.99 -1.43 4.91
CA GLN A 74 -14.57 -2.72 5.25
C GLN A 74 -15.99 -2.81 4.63
N GLY A 75 -16.18 -3.74 3.71
CA GLY A 75 -17.46 -4.02 3.06
C GLY A 75 -17.82 -3.15 1.85
N SER A 76 -17.09 -2.08 1.52
CA SER A 76 -17.47 -1.21 0.41
C SER A 76 -16.28 -0.43 -0.20
N ILE A 77 -16.52 0.12 -1.39
CA ILE A 77 -15.67 1.14 -2.03
C ILE A 77 -16.47 2.43 -2.06
N ALA A 78 -15.86 3.54 -1.64
CA ALA A 78 -16.52 4.84 -1.55
C ALA A 78 -15.63 5.98 -2.03
N LEU A 79 -16.25 7.08 -2.45
CA LEU A 79 -15.61 8.38 -2.57
C LEU A 79 -15.80 9.16 -1.28
N ILE A 80 -14.74 9.75 -0.75
CA ILE A 80 -14.75 10.55 0.47
C ILE A 80 -14.22 11.94 0.16
N ASP A 81 -14.96 12.95 0.54
CA ASP A 81 -14.55 14.34 0.57
C ASP A 81 -14.04 14.66 2.00
N LEU A 82 -12.76 14.96 2.14
CA LEU A 82 -12.17 15.27 3.45
C LEU A 82 -12.54 16.66 3.99
N GLN A 83 -13.05 17.57 3.15
CA GLN A 83 -13.44 18.91 3.58
C GLN A 83 -14.85 18.90 4.18
N THR A 84 -15.79 18.18 3.51
CA THR A 84 -17.19 18.09 3.93
C THR A 84 -17.49 16.86 4.77
N SER A 85 -16.58 15.88 4.81
CA SER A 85 -16.78 14.54 5.39
C SER A 85 -17.90 13.73 4.68
N GLU A 86 -18.32 14.15 3.50
CA GLU A 86 -19.28 13.42 2.70
C GLU A 86 -18.70 12.11 2.20
N THR A 87 -19.45 11.03 2.33
CA THR A 87 -19.06 9.70 1.85
C THR A 87 -20.12 9.18 0.88
N THR A 88 -19.71 8.90 -0.36
CA THR A 88 -20.57 8.33 -1.40
C THR A 88 -20.15 6.90 -1.69
N THR A 89 -20.93 5.91 -1.28
CA THR A 89 -20.67 4.49 -1.59
C THR A 89 -20.86 4.22 -3.08
N LEU A 90 -19.85 3.68 -3.74
CA LEU A 90 -19.90 3.30 -5.15
C LEU A 90 -20.35 1.85 -5.34
N VAL A 91 -19.83 0.93 -4.52
CA VAL A 91 -20.14 -0.50 -4.57
C VAL A 91 -19.87 -1.18 -3.23
N LYS A 92 -20.64 -2.25 -2.94
CA LYS A 92 -20.39 -3.12 -1.77
C LYS A 92 -19.75 -4.42 -2.20
N PHE A 93 -18.80 -4.92 -1.40
CA PHE A 93 -18.27 -6.27 -1.58
C PHE A 93 -19.36 -7.30 -1.23
N LYS A 94 -19.41 -8.36 -2.06
CA LYS A 94 -20.30 -9.52 -1.80
C LYS A 94 -19.48 -10.63 -1.14
N GLU A 95 -19.01 -10.35 0.07
CA GLU A 95 -18.15 -11.23 0.87
C GLU A 95 -18.69 -11.37 2.30
N SER A 96 -18.01 -12.20 3.10
CA SER A 96 -18.25 -12.27 4.54
C SER A 96 -18.04 -10.91 5.22
N THR A 97 -18.88 -10.59 6.22
CA THR A 97 -18.66 -9.42 7.08
C THR A 97 -17.40 -9.52 7.93
N GLN A 98 -16.80 -10.71 8.00
CA GLN A 98 -15.49 -10.95 8.62
C GLN A 98 -14.33 -10.56 7.69
N ASN A 99 -14.62 -10.19 6.44
CA ASN A 99 -13.59 -9.68 5.53
C ASN A 99 -13.53 -8.15 5.57
N ARG A 100 -12.34 -7.63 5.34
CA ARG A 100 -12.06 -6.22 5.10
C ARG A 100 -11.22 -6.05 3.83
N SER A 101 -11.24 -4.87 3.24
CA SER A 101 -10.19 -4.48 2.28
C SER A 101 -8.84 -4.36 3.01
N ASN A 102 -7.74 -4.64 2.30
CA ASN A 102 -6.39 -4.54 2.90
C ASN A 102 -5.50 -3.58 2.12
N ASP A 103 -5.03 -3.92 0.94
CA ASP A 103 -4.23 -3.03 0.09
C ASP A 103 -4.79 -3.01 -1.33
N GLY A 104 -4.32 -2.05 -2.12
CA GLY A 104 -4.73 -1.88 -3.51
C GLY A 104 -4.11 -0.64 -4.12
N ALA A 105 -4.22 -0.51 -5.43
CA ALA A 105 -3.77 0.66 -6.18
C ALA A 105 -4.63 0.87 -7.43
N CYS A 106 -4.55 2.05 -8.03
CA CYS A 106 -5.11 2.29 -9.34
C CYS A 106 -4.10 1.96 -10.44
N ASP A 107 -4.57 1.35 -11.53
CA ASP A 107 -3.76 1.19 -12.74
C ASP A 107 -3.71 2.49 -13.56
N ALA A 108 -2.92 2.51 -14.61
CA ALA A 108 -2.70 3.71 -15.43
C ALA A 108 -3.98 4.22 -16.14
N LEU A 109 -5.03 3.41 -16.27
CA LEU A 109 -6.35 3.84 -16.76
C LEU A 109 -7.28 4.29 -15.64
N GLY A 110 -6.83 4.27 -14.39
CA GLY A 110 -7.60 4.71 -13.23
C GLY A 110 -8.58 3.67 -12.68
N ARG A 111 -8.46 2.39 -13.04
CA ARG A 111 -9.24 1.31 -12.43
C ARG A 111 -8.63 0.94 -11.10
N LEU A 112 -9.46 0.82 -10.07
CA LEU A 112 -9.02 0.35 -8.77
C LEU A 112 -8.79 -1.16 -8.80
N TRP A 113 -7.63 -1.59 -8.31
CA TRP A 113 -7.34 -2.96 -7.90
C TRP A 113 -7.27 -3.01 -6.39
N VAL A 114 -8.02 -3.88 -5.76
CA VAL A 114 -8.12 -3.95 -4.30
C VAL A 114 -8.27 -5.39 -3.83
N GLY A 115 -7.46 -5.72 -2.85
CA GLY A 115 -7.52 -7.01 -2.20
C GLY A 115 -8.33 -7.00 -0.90
N THR A 116 -8.88 -8.15 -0.56
CA THR A 116 -9.56 -8.39 0.70
C THR A 116 -8.88 -9.49 1.50
N MET A 117 -9.13 -9.51 2.80
CA MET A 117 -8.67 -10.53 3.74
C MET A 117 -9.65 -10.69 4.90
N ASP A 118 -9.60 -11.82 5.59
CA ASP A 118 -10.33 -12.03 6.85
C ASP A 118 -9.72 -11.19 7.99
N LEU A 119 -10.55 -10.74 8.92
CA LEU A 119 -10.12 -9.93 10.08
C LEU A 119 -9.10 -10.66 10.98
N GLU A 120 -9.17 -11.99 11.02
CA GLU A 120 -8.25 -12.87 11.75
C GLU A 120 -7.19 -13.49 10.85
N ALA A 121 -7.02 -12.95 9.62
CA ALA A 121 -6.06 -13.42 8.62
C ALA A 121 -6.18 -14.92 8.26
N LYS A 122 -7.41 -15.44 8.19
CA LYS A 122 -7.65 -16.83 7.77
C LYS A 122 -7.21 -17.03 6.32
N HIS A 123 -6.51 -18.15 6.09
CA HIS A 123 -6.06 -18.52 4.76
C HIS A 123 -7.21 -18.66 3.76
N HIS A 124 -6.98 -18.22 2.53
CA HIS A 124 -7.87 -18.36 1.37
C HIS A 124 -9.27 -17.75 1.54
N SER A 125 -9.42 -16.77 2.44
CA SER A 125 -10.72 -16.15 2.76
C SER A 125 -11.00 -14.88 1.96
N GLY A 126 -9.96 -14.26 1.39
CA GLY A 126 -10.04 -13.03 0.61
C GLY A 126 -10.05 -13.24 -0.90
N ASN A 127 -10.01 -12.13 -1.62
CA ASN A 127 -9.94 -12.10 -3.08
C ASN A 127 -9.22 -10.83 -3.56
N LEU A 128 -8.71 -10.83 -4.79
CA LEU A 128 -8.30 -9.61 -5.48
C LEU A 128 -9.37 -9.21 -6.50
N TYR A 129 -9.80 -7.96 -6.44
CA TYR A 129 -10.80 -7.37 -7.32
C TYR A 129 -10.21 -6.26 -8.18
N CYS A 130 -10.80 -6.09 -9.38
CA CYS A 130 -10.67 -4.89 -10.20
C CYS A 130 -12.03 -4.19 -10.26
N PHE A 131 -12.06 -2.89 -9.95
CA PHE A 131 -13.26 -2.06 -9.98
C PHE A 131 -13.13 -0.97 -11.04
N ASN A 132 -14.04 -1.02 -12.00
CA ASN A 132 -14.34 0.05 -12.95
C ASN A 132 -15.82 -0.07 -13.32
N ARG A 133 -16.70 0.75 -12.75
CA ARG A 133 -18.17 0.63 -12.77
C ARG A 133 -18.69 -0.69 -12.19
N LYS A 134 -18.02 -1.79 -12.44
CA LYS A 134 -18.35 -3.12 -11.92
C LYS A 134 -17.17 -3.67 -11.13
N LEU A 135 -17.47 -4.34 -10.03
CA LEU A 135 -16.49 -5.05 -9.23
C LEU A 135 -16.30 -6.46 -9.81
N ILE A 136 -15.13 -6.72 -10.35
CA ILE A 136 -14.78 -8.00 -11.01
C ILE A 136 -13.70 -8.68 -10.19
N ARG A 137 -13.96 -9.91 -9.72
CA ARG A 137 -12.96 -10.72 -9.03
C ARG A 137 -11.93 -11.25 -10.03
N LYS A 138 -10.66 -10.94 -9.82
CA LYS A 138 -9.53 -11.35 -10.64
C LYS A 138 -8.78 -12.56 -10.07
N ILE A 139 -8.58 -12.61 -8.75
CA ILE A 139 -7.98 -13.76 -8.06
C ILE A 139 -8.92 -14.15 -6.91
N LYS A 140 -9.15 -15.45 -6.74
CA LYS A 140 -9.97 -16.03 -5.67
C LYS A 140 -9.08 -16.66 -4.61
N GLY A 141 -9.48 -16.52 -3.32
CA GLY A 141 -8.87 -17.26 -2.22
C GLY A 141 -7.50 -16.71 -1.83
N THR A 142 -7.33 -15.39 -1.83
CA THR A 142 -6.17 -14.75 -1.22
C THR A 142 -6.22 -14.87 0.30
N SER A 143 -5.07 -14.89 0.94
CA SER A 143 -4.98 -14.94 2.41
C SER A 143 -4.85 -13.55 3.00
N VAL A 144 -3.72 -12.89 2.72
CA VAL A 144 -3.44 -11.51 3.12
C VAL A 144 -3.02 -10.74 1.88
N SER A 145 -4.02 -10.26 1.12
CA SER A 145 -3.78 -9.50 -0.11
C SER A 145 -3.11 -8.18 0.21
N ASN A 146 -1.94 -7.95 -0.36
CA ASN A 146 -1.06 -6.83 -0.08
C ASN A 146 -0.53 -6.19 -1.37
N GLY A 147 0.66 -5.64 -1.33
CA GLY A 147 1.30 -4.81 -2.32
C GLY A 147 0.97 -5.13 -3.77
N ILE A 148 0.59 -4.12 -4.53
CA ILE A 148 0.27 -4.23 -5.95
C ILE A 148 0.82 -3.02 -6.71
N CYS A 149 1.53 -3.28 -7.80
CA CYS A 149 2.03 -2.24 -8.70
C CYS A 149 2.21 -2.78 -10.13
N TRP A 150 2.51 -1.89 -11.06
CA TRP A 150 2.71 -2.23 -12.48
C TRP A 150 4.10 -1.79 -12.93
N SER A 151 4.67 -2.56 -13.87
CA SER A 151 5.90 -2.16 -14.55
C SER A 151 5.77 -0.79 -15.24
N PRO A 152 6.88 -0.06 -15.47
CA PRO A 152 6.83 1.27 -16.12
C PRO A 152 6.14 1.27 -17.49
N ASP A 153 6.18 0.17 -18.22
CA ASP A 153 5.49 -0.01 -19.50
C ASP A 153 4.05 -0.50 -19.41
N ASN A 154 3.54 -0.71 -18.16
CA ASN A 154 2.21 -1.24 -17.86
C ASN A 154 1.88 -2.61 -18.48
N ARG A 155 2.89 -3.46 -18.71
CA ARG A 155 2.71 -4.82 -19.27
C ARG A 155 2.82 -5.91 -18.24
N THR A 156 3.32 -5.61 -17.05
CA THR A 156 3.45 -6.56 -15.95
C THR A 156 2.74 -6.01 -14.71
N LEU A 157 1.90 -6.83 -14.10
CA LEU A 157 1.35 -6.58 -12.77
C LEU A 157 2.15 -7.39 -11.76
N TYR A 158 2.66 -6.73 -10.71
CA TYR A 158 3.29 -7.36 -9.55
C TYR A 158 2.30 -7.38 -8.39
N TYR A 159 2.26 -8.51 -7.67
CA TYR A 159 1.27 -8.72 -6.62
C TYR A 159 1.81 -9.55 -5.46
N ILE A 160 1.43 -9.19 -4.26
CA ILE A 160 1.77 -9.86 -3.00
C ILE A 160 0.49 -10.43 -2.37
N ASP A 161 0.52 -11.73 -2.03
CA ASP A 161 -0.26 -12.32 -0.96
C ASP A 161 0.74 -12.75 0.11
N SER A 162 0.77 -12.05 1.24
CA SER A 162 1.88 -12.13 2.21
C SER A 162 2.16 -13.54 2.71
N PHE A 163 1.13 -14.36 2.86
CA PHE A 163 1.28 -15.75 3.36
C PHE A 163 1.81 -16.72 2.32
N LEU A 164 2.04 -16.28 1.09
CA LEU A 164 2.71 -17.10 0.08
C LEU A 164 4.23 -16.90 0.09
N TYR A 165 4.76 -15.93 0.86
CA TYR A 165 6.19 -15.66 1.00
C TYR A 165 6.92 -15.41 -0.33
N HIS A 166 6.22 -14.88 -1.33
CA HIS A 166 6.81 -14.51 -2.62
C HIS A 166 6.02 -13.39 -3.30
N ILE A 167 6.67 -12.72 -4.24
CA ILE A 167 6.04 -11.74 -5.13
C ILE A 167 5.74 -12.43 -6.45
N LYS A 168 4.49 -12.33 -6.88
CA LYS A 168 4.02 -12.81 -8.19
C LYS A 168 4.10 -11.71 -9.23
N ALA A 169 4.35 -12.11 -10.46
CA ALA A 169 4.15 -11.27 -11.64
C ALA A 169 3.13 -11.93 -12.58
N PHE A 170 2.37 -11.11 -13.25
CA PHE A 170 1.42 -11.50 -14.29
C PHE A 170 1.66 -10.67 -15.53
N ASP A 171 1.49 -11.24 -16.70
CA ASP A 171 1.34 -10.45 -17.91
C ASP A 171 0.04 -9.67 -17.83
N TYR A 172 0.11 -8.38 -18.11
CA TYR A 172 -0.98 -7.44 -17.90
C TYR A 172 -1.41 -6.79 -19.21
N ASP A 173 -2.67 -6.93 -19.53
CA ASP A 173 -3.31 -6.19 -20.62
C ASP A 173 -3.98 -4.94 -20.07
N LEU A 174 -3.33 -3.79 -20.23
CA LEU A 174 -3.84 -2.51 -19.74
C LEU A 174 -5.20 -2.16 -20.36
N ALA A 175 -5.48 -2.53 -21.61
CA ALA A 175 -6.76 -2.17 -22.26
C ALA A 175 -7.94 -2.86 -21.57
N THR A 176 -7.80 -4.14 -21.25
CA THR A 176 -8.88 -4.97 -20.68
C THR A 176 -8.81 -5.15 -19.18
N GLY A 177 -7.64 -4.92 -18.55
CA GLY A 177 -7.36 -5.28 -17.16
C GLY A 177 -7.32 -6.79 -16.94
N ASN A 178 -6.96 -7.58 -17.96
CA ASN A 178 -6.75 -9.00 -17.81
C ASN A 178 -5.32 -9.31 -17.37
N ILE A 179 -5.20 -10.37 -16.56
CA ILE A 179 -3.94 -10.91 -16.08
C ILE A 179 -3.79 -12.35 -16.57
N SER A 180 -2.57 -12.74 -16.92
CA SER A 180 -2.23 -14.09 -17.38
C SER A 180 -0.78 -14.43 -17.06
N ASN A 181 -0.35 -15.65 -17.31
CA ASN A 181 1.04 -16.09 -17.19
C ASN A 181 1.64 -15.79 -15.81
N GLU A 182 0.96 -16.27 -14.74
CA GLU A 182 1.43 -16.16 -13.35
C GLU A 182 2.82 -16.76 -13.20
N ARG A 183 3.74 -16.02 -12.54
CA ARG A 183 5.09 -16.49 -12.21
C ARG A 183 5.61 -15.85 -10.94
N ILE A 184 6.47 -16.56 -10.21
CA ILE A 184 7.18 -16.02 -9.04
C ILE A 184 8.39 -15.25 -9.54
N VAL A 185 8.61 -14.03 -9.01
CA VAL A 185 9.74 -13.17 -9.38
C VAL A 185 10.67 -12.85 -8.21
N VAL A 186 10.18 -12.93 -6.97
CA VAL A 186 10.98 -12.73 -5.76
C VAL A 186 10.48 -13.70 -4.69
N GLU A 187 11.37 -14.37 -3.99
CA GLU A 187 11.08 -15.15 -2.79
C GLU A 187 11.46 -14.37 -1.53
N ILE A 188 10.59 -14.40 -0.51
CA ILE A 188 10.83 -13.79 0.80
C ILE A 188 11.29 -14.90 1.73
N THR A 189 12.59 -14.96 1.96
CA THR A 189 13.22 -16.11 2.65
C THR A 189 13.59 -15.83 4.10
N GLU A 190 13.50 -14.59 4.57
CA GLU A 190 13.87 -14.22 5.94
C GLU A 190 12.79 -14.70 6.92
N PRO A 191 13.13 -15.60 7.90
CA PRO A 191 12.16 -16.17 8.82
C PRO A 191 11.47 -15.10 9.67
N GLY A 192 10.16 -15.27 9.89
CA GLY A 192 9.36 -14.35 10.71
C GLY A 192 9.00 -13.03 10.03
N THR A 193 9.31 -12.88 8.74
CA THR A 193 8.97 -11.68 7.97
C THR A 193 7.93 -11.96 6.91
N LEU A 194 7.17 -10.91 6.54
CA LEU A 194 6.18 -10.95 5.48
C LEU A 194 6.37 -9.76 4.54
N ALA A 195 6.24 -9.99 3.24
CA ALA A 195 6.11 -8.89 2.28
C ALA A 195 4.74 -8.22 2.47
N ASP A 196 4.74 -6.88 2.54
CA ASP A 196 3.58 -6.05 2.80
C ASP A 196 3.30 -5.08 1.64
N GLY A 197 3.11 -3.81 1.86
CA GLY A 197 2.90 -2.83 0.82
C GLY A 197 4.10 -2.67 -0.13
N MET A 198 3.83 -2.33 -1.38
CA MET A 198 4.84 -2.28 -2.44
C MET A 198 4.66 -1.07 -3.35
N CYS A 199 5.77 -0.49 -3.78
CA CYS A 199 5.81 0.45 -4.91
C CYS A 199 6.95 0.09 -5.86
N ILE A 200 7.07 0.84 -6.98
CA ILE A 200 8.06 0.58 -8.02
C ILE A 200 8.81 1.88 -8.37
N ASP A 201 10.09 1.79 -8.67
CA ASP A 201 10.86 2.92 -9.17
C ASP A 201 10.87 3.02 -10.70
N SER A 202 11.46 4.11 -11.22
CA SER A 202 11.55 4.36 -12.67
C SER A 202 12.43 3.35 -13.41
N ASP A 203 13.31 2.63 -12.70
CA ASP A 203 14.14 1.56 -13.26
C ASP A 203 13.40 0.22 -13.28
N GLY A 204 12.16 0.17 -12.76
CA GLY A 204 11.36 -1.05 -12.66
C GLY A 204 11.72 -1.96 -11.49
N MET A 205 12.45 -1.45 -10.49
CA MET A 205 12.77 -2.21 -9.28
C MET A 205 11.66 -2.07 -8.24
N LEU A 206 11.34 -3.18 -7.56
CA LEU A 206 10.27 -3.25 -6.57
C LEU A 206 10.78 -2.81 -5.19
N TRP A 207 10.10 -1.87 -4.56
CA TRP A 207 10.33 -1.47 -3.17
C TRP A 207 9.24 -2.07 -2.31
N VAL A 208 9.61 -2.94 -1.39
CA VAL A 208 8.69 -3.77 -0.61
C VAL A 208 8.89 -3.54 0.87
N ALA A 209 7.85 -3.10 1.55
CA ALA A 209 7.82 -3.03 2.99
C ALA A 209 7.82 -4.45 3.57
N ILE A 210 8.62 -4.68 4.62
CA ILE A 210 8.78 -5.99 5.23
C ILE A 210 8.27 -5.94 6.67
N TRP A 211 7.09 -6.48 6.88
CA TRP A 211 6.51 -6.69 8.21
C TRP A 211 7.39 -7.65 9.02
N GLY A 212 7.73 -7.31 10.25
CA GLY A 212 8.65 -8.05 11.10
C GLY A 212 10.13 -7.87 10.75
N GLY A 213 10.44 -7.27 9.59
CA GLY A 213 11.82 -7.13 9.09
C GLY A 213 12.49 -5.79 9.36
N GLY A 214 11.75 -4.79 9.84
CA GLY A 214 12.30 -3.45 10.14
C GLY A 214 12.91 -2.76 8.92
N CYS A 215 12.37 -2.98 7.73
CA CYS A 215 12.97 -2.42 6.52
C CYS A 215 11.99 -2.31 5.34
N VAL A 216 12.40 -1.51 4.34
CA VAL A 216 11.92 -1.61 2.97
C VAL A 216 13.05 -2.19 2.13
N ASN A 217 12.82 -3.30 1.45
CA ASN A 217 13.79 -3.91 0.54
C ASN A 217 13.54 -3.47 -0.90
N ARG A 218 14.63 -3.24 -1.66
CA ARG A 218 14.61 -3.01 -3.10
C ARG A 218 14.97 -4.29 -3.83
N TYR A 219 14.05 -4.85 -4.60
CA TYR A 219 14.26 -6.09 -5.35
C TYR A 219 14.34 -5.84 -6.85
N ASN A 220 15.23 -6.58 -7.50
CA ASN A 220 15.25 -6.68 -8.96
C ASN A 220 14.30 -7.83 -9.39
N PRO A 221 13.14 -7.54 -10.01
CA PRO A 221 12.15 -8.58 -10.35
C PRO A 221 12.60 -9.49 -11.52
N PHE A 222 13.70 -9.15 -12.22
CA PHE A 222 14.21 -9.97 -13.33
C PHE A 222 15.08 -11.14 -12.86
N ASN A 223 15.64 -11.05 -11.63
CA ASN A 223 16.49 -12.11 -11.08
C ASN A 223 16.20 -12.44 -9.61
N GLY A 224 15.22 -11.79 -8.99
CA GLY A 224 14.79 -12.01 -7.61
C GLY A 224 15.71 -11.43 -6.53
N ASN A 225 16.84 -10.83 -6.89
CA ASN A 225 17.83 -10.37 -5.93
C ASN A 225 17.39 -9.10 -5.18
N CYS A 226 17.63 -9.07 -3.86
CA CYS A 226 17.61 -7.85 -3.08
C CYS A 226 18.86 -7.02 -3.36
N ILE A 227 18.66 -5.81 -3.90
CA ILE A 227 19.75 -4.92 -4.35
C ILE A 227 19.90 -3.66 -3.49
N GLY A 228 18.94 -3.42 -2.60
CA GLY A 228 18.98 -2.28 -1.68
C GLY A 228 18.06 -2.46 -0.48
N LYS A 229 18.32 -1.72 0.60
CA LYS A 229 17.58 -1.81 1.86
C LYS A 229 17.51 -0.45 2.54
N ILE A 230 16.30 -0.03 2.95
CA ILE A 230 16.11 1.07 3.89
C ILE A 230 15.87 0.44 5.26
N GLU A 231 16.77 0.70 6.22
CA GLU A 231 16.65 0.20 7.58
C GLU A 231 15.80 1.15 8.43
N ILE A 232 14.78 0.61 9.13
CA ILE A 232 13.81 1.38 9.91
C ILE A 232 13.82 0.86 11.34
N ASN A 233 13.88 1.79 12.32
CA ASN A 233 13.83 1.42 13.73
C ASN A 233 12.37 1.20 14.20
N ALA A 234 11.68 0.32 13.51
CA ALA A 234 10.35 -0.19 13.84
C ALA A 234 10.18 -1.54 13.11
N PRO A 235 9.84 -2.65 13.80
CA PRO A 235 9.82 -3.97 13.18
C PRO A 235 8.75 -4.10 12.09
N ASN A 236 7.54 -3.58 12.33
CA ASN A 236 6.41 -3.73 11.43
C ASN A 236 6.35 -2.55 10.44
N VAL A 237 7.10 -2.67 9.36
CA VAL A 237 7.06 -1.73 8.22
C VAL A 237 5.98 -2.22 7.27
N THR A 238 5.02 -1.35 6.93
CA THR A 238 3.74 -1.74 6.32
C THR A 238 3.59 -1.30 4.89
N SER A 239 3.94 -0.05 4.56
CA SER A 239 3.79 0.46 3.21
C SER A 239 4.87 1.49 2.87
N CYS A 240 5.11 1.71 1.58
CA CYS A 240 6.01 2.74 1.09
C CYS A 240 5.49 3.33 -0.23
N ALA A 241 5.75 4.63 -0.44
CA ALA A 241 5.39 5.30 -1.69
C ALA A 241 6.36 6.42 -2.03
N PHE A 242 6.73 6.50 -3.28
CA PHE A 242 7.43 7.66 -3.83
C PHE A 242 6.52 8.87 -3.94
N GLY A 243 7.08 10.05 -3.77
CA GLY A 243 6.38 11.33 -3.91
C GLY A 243 7.34 12.52 -3.91
N GLY A 244 6.80 13.71 -3.61
CA GLY A 244 7.50 14.97 -3.75
C GLY A 244 7.52 15.46 -5.20
N LYS A 245 7.90 16.72 -5.41
CA LYS A 245 7.90 17.37 -6.74
C LYS A 245 8.77 16.64 -7.78
N GLN A 246 9.81 15.95 -7.34
CA GLN A 246 10.74 15.21 -8.19
C GLN A 246 10.51 13.69 -8.11
N MET A 247 9.47 13.22 -7.42
CA MET A 247 9.19 11.80 -7.19
C MET A 247 10.38 11.02 -6.58
N ASN A 248 11.22 11.68 -5.78
CA ASN A 248 12.42 11.11 -5.17
C ASN A 248 12.40 11.12 -3.63
N GLN A 249 11.27 11.47 -3.04
CA GLN A 249 11.01 11.30 -1.62
C GLN A 249 10.18 10.04 -1.42
N MET A 250 10.47 9.26 -0.40
CA MET A 250 9.68 8.08 -0.06
C MET A 250 9.11 8.24 1.34
N LEU A 251 7.76 8.20 1.43
CA LEU A 251 7.06 8.01 2.70
C LEU A 251 7.03 6.52 3.02
N ILE A 252 7.27 6.19 4.29
CA ILE A 252 7.20 4.82 4.81
C ILE A 252 6.29 4.84 6.04
N THR A 253 5.33 3.93 6.08
CA THR A 253 4.41 3.73 7.21
C THR A 253 4.84 2.54 8.05
N THR A 254 4.49 2.57 9.34
CA THR A 254 4.76 1.49 10.29
C THR A 254 3.56 1.26 11.20
N ALA A 255 3.53 0.10 11.87
CA ALA A 255 2.47 -0.28 12.78
C ALA A 255 2.97 -0.59 14.19
N LYS A 256 2.11 -0.36 15.19
CA LYS A 256 2.23 -0.90 16.55
C LYS A 256 1.50 -2.23 16.70
N ASP A 257 0.58 -2.51 15.79
CA ASP A 257 -0.22 -3.71 15.79
C ASP A 257 0.65 -4.97 15.84
N GLY A 258 0.28 -5.92 16.69
CA GLY A 258 1.01 -7.17 16.87
C GLY A 258 2.27 -7.10 17.73
N LEU A 259 2.65 -5.91 18.24
CA LEU A 259 3.81 -5.75 19.13
C LEU A 259 3.41 -5.82 20.61
N SER A 260 4.21 -6.52 21.41
CA SER A 260 4.11 -6.53 22.86
C SER A 260 4.55 -5.19 23.49
N GLU A 261 4.23 -4.99 24.77
CA GLU A 261 4.68 -3.79 25.52
C GLU A 261 6.21 -3.69 25.59
N GLU A 262 6.91 -4.80 25.67
CA GLU A 262 8.37 -4.87 25.68
C GLU A 262 8.94 -4.45 24.32
N GLU A 263 8.38 -4.94 23.23
CA GLU A 263 8.78 -4.53 21.87
C GLU A 263 8.48 -3.05 21.62
N LEU A 264 7.36 -2.53 22.08
CA LEU A 264 7.05 -1.09 21.97
C LEU A 264 8.02 -0.21 22.77
N LYS A 265 8.56 -0.69 23.91
CA LYS A 265 9.65 0.00 24.62
C LYS A 265 10.97 -0.08 23.88
N GLN A 266 11.27 -1.20 23.24
CA GLN A 266 12.47 -1.38 22.42
C GLN A 266 12.40 -0.57 21.13
N PHE A 267 11.22 -0.50 20.50
CA PHE A 267 10.96 0.20 19.25
C PHE A 267 9.95 1.35 19.43
N PRO A 268 10.33 2.43 20.12
CA PRO A 268 9.39 3.50 20.52
C PRO A 268 8.90 4.35 19.35
N HIS A 269 9.37 4.07 18.13
CA HIS A 269 8.95 4.74 16.90
C HIS A 269 8.02 3.88 16.05
N SER A 270 7.57 2.72 16.52
CA SER A 270 6.52 1.93 15.87
C SER A 270 5.22 2.75 15.77
N GLY A 271 4.54 2.68 14.62
CA GLY A 271 3.39 3.53 14.31
C GLY A 271 3.73 4.96 13.91
N SER A 272 5.01 5.28 13.66
CA SER A 272 5.44 6.57 13.10
C SER A 272 5.48 6.55 11.59
N LEU A 273 5.55 7.74 11.00
CA LEU A 273 5.84 7.95 9.58
C LEU A 273 7.33 8.28 9.43
N PHE A 274 7.97 7.60 8.51
CA PHE A 274 9.36 7.85 8.14
C PHE A 274 9.46 8.40 6.72
N MET A 275 10.49 9.18 6.44
CA MET A 275 10.75 9.72 5.12
C MET A 275 12.23 9.70 4.79
N ILE A 276 12.51 9.42 3.53
CA ILE A 276 13.86 9.51 2.98
C ILE A 276 13.83 10.18 1.61
N LYS A 277 14.88 10.95 1.30
CA LYS A 277 15.15 11.43 -0.05
C LYS A 277 16.19 10.52 -0.70
N LEU A 278 15.87 10.01 -1.88
CA LEU A 278 16.70 9.08 -2.65
C LEU A 278 17.26 9.77 -3.90
N ASN A 279 18.35 9.23 -4.44
CA ASN A 279 18.88 9.60 -5.77
C ASN A 279 18.18 8.80 -6.90
N LEU A 280 17.04 8.20 -6.59
CA LEU A 280 16.21 7.40 -7.47
C LEU A 280 14.82 8.02 -7.48
N THR A 281 14.07 7.80 -8.55
CA THR A 281 12.70 8.34 -8.69
C THR A 281 11.69 7.22 -8.81
N GLY A 282 10.50 7.43 -8.25
CA GLY A 282 9.37 6.53 -8.42
C GLY A 282 8.48 6.92 -9.59
N LEU A 283 7.50 6.07 -9.88
CA LEU A 283 6.44 6.38 -10.84
C LEU A 283 5.33 7.22 -10.17
N PRO A 284 4.65 8.09 -10.94
CA PRO A 284 3.50 8.83 -10.43
C PRO A 284 2.40 7.89 -9.91
N THR A 285 1.77 8.27 -8.80
CA THR A 285 0.58 7.59 -8.30
C THR A 285 -0.58 7.79 -9.28
N ALA A 286 -1.17 6.70 -9.76
CA ALA A 286 -2.36 6.78 -10.59
C ALA A 286 -3.59 7.15 -9.72
N ALA A 287 -4.39 8.10 -10.21
CA ALA A 287 -5.66 8.46 -9.61
C ALA A 287 -6.79 7.55 -10.12
N TYR A 288 -7.81 7.34 -9.29
CA TYR A 288 -9.06 6.73 -9.75
C TYR A 288 -9.75 7.64 -10.75
N LYS A 289 -10.20 7.06 -11.85
CA LYS A 289 -11.02 7.73 -12.86
C LYS A 289 -12.36 7.03 -12.95
N GLN A 290 -13.42 7.77 -12.65
CA GLN A 290 -14.77 7.27 -12.86
C GLN A 290 -15.04 7.21 -14.37
N ALA A 291 -15.22 6.00 -14.91
CA ALA A 291 -15.42 5.77 -16.34
C ALA A 291 -16.86 6.08 -16.77
#